data_f1e1cc1e32b8787cc1f673eb1c062e16
#
_entry.id   f1e1cc1e32b8787cc1f673eb1c062e16
#
_cell.length_a   1.000
_cell.length_b   1.000
_cell.length_c   1.000
_cell.angle_alpha   90.00
_cell.angle_beta   90.00
_cell.angle_gamma   90.00
#
_symmetry.space_group_name_H-M   'P 1'
#
loop_
_entity.id
_entity.type
_entity.pdbx_description
1 polymer ?
#
loop_
_entity_poly.entity_id
_entity_poly.type
_entity_poly.pdbx_seq_one_letter_code
_entity_poly.pdbx_strand_id
1 'polypeptide(L)'
;ITVAVIKIVRAFEIESKTNLKNMDIFLDEIFYYIKPLIFRTKRKIKLKNSILRDVENLYPSIFNFLKKNFYYLEDIIEGKVSEEEIAYLVPFFHKALQNNNKMNKKAVLVTTYKENIALFLKEDIETEFLVDIDKILTLKNFEQIKDQLNDYDYILTTFNVEEDFMKEI
;
A
#
# COMPACT_ATOMS: atom_id res chain seq x y z
N ILE A 1 20.44 7.68 -6.97
CA ILE A 1 19.48 7.65 -5.84
C ILE A 1 18.37 6.67 -6.16
N THR A 2 17.62 6.85 -7.24
CA THR A 2 16.49 5.99 -7.64
C THR A 2 16.90 4.52 -7.69
N VAL A 3 18.01 4.19 -8.34
CA VAL A 3 18.54 2.82 -8.42
C VAL A 3 18.84 2.24 -7.03
N ALA A 4 19.40 3.03 -6.11
CA ALA A 4 19.68 2.58 -4.75
C ALA A 4 18.39 2.27 -3.96
N VAL A 5 17.39 3.14 -4.06
CA VAL A 5 16.10 2.93 -3.41
C VAL A 5 15.42 1.68 -3.96
N ILE A 6 15.40 1.51 -5.28
CA ILE A 6 14.86 0.29 -5.90
C ILE A 6 15.59 -0.96 -5.43
N LYS A 7 16.93 -0.91 -5.29
CA LYS A 7 17.70 -2.05 -4.75
C LYS A 7 17.28 -2.39 -3.31
N ILE A 8 17.10 -1.39 -2.43
CA ILE A 8 16.65 -1.61 -1.06
C ILE A 8 15.26 -2.25 -1.06
N VAL A 9 14.34 -1.74 -1.88
CA VAL A 9 12.97 -2.26 -1.96
C VAL A 9 12.95 -3.69 -2.50
N ARG A 10 13.71 -3.99 -3.55
CA ARG A 10 13.81 -5.36 -4.08
C ARG A 10 14.46 -6.35 -3.10
N ALA A 11 15.49 -5.91 -2.38
CA ALA A 11 16.07 -6.73 -1.31
C ALA A 11 15.04 -7.01 -0.20
N PHE A 12 14.19 -6.03 0.11
CA PHE A 12 13.10 -6.21 1.08
C PHE A 12 12.05 -7.21 0.61
N GLU A 13 11.64 -7.16 -0.66
CA GLU A 13 10.73 -8.14 -1.23
C GLU A 13 11.27 -9.58 -1.13
N ILE A 14 12.57 -9.74 -1.42
CA ILE A 14 13.24 -11.04 -1.34
C ILE A 14 13.29 -11.56 0.11
N GLU A 15 13.73 -10.72 1.06
CA GLU A 15 13.88 -11.12 2.47
C GLU A 15 12.52 -11.36 3.14
N SER A 16 11.52 -10.54 2.83
CA SER A 16 10.15 -10.71 3.35
C SER A 16 9.35 -11.78 2.62
N LYS A 17 9.86 -12.33 1.52
CA LYS A 17 9.17 -13.27 0.61
C LYS A 17 7.83 -12.71 0.11
N THR A 18 7.80 -11.42 -0.15
CA THR A 18 6.58 -10.67 -0.46
C THR A 18 6.80 -9.86 -1.73
N ASN A 19 5.85 -9.86 -2.65
CA ASN A 19 5.86 -8.98 -3.81
C ASN A 19 4.97 -7.77 -3.51
N LEU A 20 5.56 -6.58 -3.35
CA LEU A 20 4.83 -5.39 -2.93
C LEU A 20 3.86 -4.93 -4.02
N LYS A 21 2.58 -4.83 -3.65
CA LYS A 21 1.54 -4.26 -4.51
C LYS A 21 1.70 -2.73 -4.56
N ASN A 22 1.21 -2.14 -5.64
CA ASN A 22 1.24 -0.68 -5.83
C ASN A 22 2.63 -0.07 -5.66
N MET A 23 3.63 -0.71 -6.27
CA MET A 23 5.05 -0.34 -6.16
C MET A 23 5.29 1.14 -6.47
N ASP A 24 4.61 1.70 -7.46
CA ASP A 24 4.79 3.10 -7.85
C ASP A 24 4.38 4.05 -6.72
N ILE A 25 3.22 3.81 -6.10
CA ILE A 25 2.73 4.60 -4.95
C ILE A 25 3.70 4.48 -3.77
N PHE A 26 4.14 3.26 -3.48
CA PHE A 26 5.11 3.03 -2.40
C PHE A 26 6.44 3.73 -2.65
N LEU A 27 6.96 3.70 -3.88
CA LEU A 27 8.18 4.40 -4.24
C LEU A 27 8.03 5.91 -4.13
N ASP A 28 6.90 6.48 -4.52
CA ASP A 28 6.63 7.91 -4.38
C ASP A 28 6.61 8.35 -2.91
N GLU A 29 5.96 7.58 -2.02
CA GLU A 29 5.98 7.82 -0.57
C GLU A 29 7.42 7.78 -0.02
N ILE A 30 8.21 6.78 -0.41
CA ILE A 30 9.60 6.64 0.01
C ILE A 30 10.47 7.80 -0.52
N PHE A 31 10.31 8.19 -1.78
CA PHE A 31 11.08 9.30 -2.37
C PHE A 31 10.75 10.64 -1.73
N TYR A 32 9.49 10.86 -1.34
CA TYR A 32 9.10 12.05 -0.62
C TYR A 32 9.90 12.22 0.68
N TYR A 33 10.20 11.12 1.38
CA TYR A 33 11.00 11.14 2.60
C TYR A 33 12.53 11.14 2.32
N ILE A 34 13.00 10.36 1.36
CA ILE A 34 14.44 10.21 1.07
C ILE A 34 15.08 11.50 0.57
N LYS A 35 14.38 12.32 -0.20
CA LYS A 35 14.94 13.59 -0.68
C LYS A 35 15.38 14.51 0.47
N PRO A 36 14.53 14.83 1.47
CA PRO A 36 14.94 15.60 2.64
C PRO A 36 16.01 14.90 3.50
N LEU A 37 15.94 13.56 3.63
CA LEU A 37 16.94 12.76 4.35
C LEU A 37 18.34 12.99 3.77
N ILE A 38 18.49 12.90 2.45
CA ILE A 38 19.77 13.14 1.76
C ILE A 38 20.30 14.55 2.05
N PHE A 39 19.43 15.54 2.00
CA PHE A 39 19.79 16.92 2.29
C PHE A 39 20.31 17.05 3.74
N ARG A 40 19.60 16.48 4.72
CA ARG A 40 20.02 16.51 6.14
C ARG A 40 21.34 15.78 6.36
N THR A 41 21.48 14.58 5.76
CA THR A 41 22.72 13.80 5.87
C THR A 41 23.92 14.57 5.33
N LYS A 42 23.84 15.13 4.12
CA LYS A 42 24.91 15.92 3.52
C LYS A 42 25.27 17.19 4.31
N ARG A 43 24.29 17.78 4.97
CA ARG A 43 24.48 18.99 5.80
C ARG A 43 24.76 18.67 7.26
N LYS A 44 24.89 17.39 7.62
CA LYS A 44 25.09 16.93 9.01
C LYS A 44 24.05 17.48 9.99
N ILE A 45 22.81 17.67 9.51
CA ILE A 45 21.68 18.09 10.33
C ILE A 45 21.19 16.88 11.10
N LYS A 46 21.24 16.96 12.42
CA LYS A 46 20.74 15.88 13.29
C LYS A 46 19.23 15.95 13.41
N LEU A 47 18.57 14.83 13.12
CA LEU A 47 17.15 14.64 13.38
C LEU A 47 16.99 13.99 14.76
N LYS A 48 16.24 14.63 15.63
CA LYS A 48 15.80 13.99 16.88
C LYS A 48 14.53 13.24 16.60
N ASN A 49 14.61 11.92 16.60
CA ASN A 49 13.47 11.06 16.36
C ASN A 49 13.02 10.40 17.66
N SER A 50 11.84 10.79 18.15
CA SER A 50 11.25 10.20 19.35
C SER A 50 10.71 8.78 19.13
N ILE A 51 10.51 8.34 17.86
CA ILE A 51 9.95 7.02 17.54
C ILE A 51 11.01 5.92 17.42
N LEU A 52 12.31 6.23 17.51
CA LEU A 52 13.37 5.22 17.32
C LEU A 52 13.19 4.02 18.25
N ARG A 53 13.00 4.24 19.55
CA ARG A 53 12.82 3.17 20.53
C ARG A 53 11.56 2.34 20.28
N ASP A 54 10.47 3.00 19.87
CA ASP A 54 9.22 2.30 19.57
C ASP A 54 9.37 1.42 18.36
N VAL A 55 10.05 1.93 17.34
CA VAL A 55 10.32 1.18 16.09
C VAL A 55 11.25 0.00 16.34
N GLU A 56 12.31 0.17 17.13
CA GLU A 56 13.22 -0.93 17.51
C GLU A 56 12.49 -2.05 18.26
N ASN A 57 11.55 -1.69 19.11
CA ASN A 57 10.79 -2.66 19.90
C ASN A 57 9.65 -3.33 19.12
N LEU A 58 8.90 -2.55 18.33
CA LEU A 58 7.70 -3.04 17.65
C LEU A 58 7.99 -3.67 16.28
N TYR A 59 9.03 -3.19 15.59
CA TYR A 59 9.35 -3.60 14.22
C TYR A 59 10.84 -3.93 14.02
N PRO A 60 11.46 -4.72 14.91
CA PRO A 60 12.91 -4.97 14.87
C PRO A 60 13.37 -5.59 13.56
N SER A 61 12.58 -6.47 12.96
CA SER A 61 12.94 -7.12 11.69
C SER A 61 13.08 -6.13 10.55
N ILE A 62 12.10 -5.21 10.38
CA ILE A 62 12.14 -4.20 9.32
C ILE A 62 13.27 -3.20 9.59
N PHE A 63 13.41 -2.75 10.84
CA PHE A 63 14.45 -1.80 11.22
C PHE A 63 15.86 -2.36 10.96
N ASN A 64 16.14 -3.58 11.39
CA ASN A 64 17.43 -4.24 11.17
C ASN A 64 17.69 -4.50 9.68
N PHE A 65 16.66 -4.87 8.92
CA PHE A 65 16.76 -5.00 7.47
C PHE A 65 17.20 -3.67 6.84
N LEU A 66 16.53 -2.58 7.17
CA LEU A 66 16.87 -1.27 6.62
C LEU A 66 18.28 -0.85 7.01
N LYS A 67 18.67 -0.98 8.28
CA LYS A 67 20.06 -0.70 8.73
C LYS A 67 21.09 -1.46 7.90
N LYS A 68 20.83 -2.74 7.66
CA LYS A 68 21.76 -3.60 6.90
C LYS A 68 21.86 -3.19 5.43
N ASN A 69 20.78 -2.72 4.81
CA ASN A 69 20.72 -2.47 3.37
C ASN A 69 20.85 -1.00 2.98
N PHE A 70 20.90 -0.08 3.94
CA PHE A 70 20.99 1.35 3.66
C PHE A 70 22.31 1.78 3.00
N TYR A 71 23.34 0.94 3.07
CA TYR A 71 24.63 1.18 2.40
C TYR A 71 24.46 1.46 0.90
N TYR A 72 23.47 0.88 0.22
CA TYR A 72 23.20 1.19 -1.20
C TYR A 72 22.95 2.69 -1.43
N LEU A 73 22.33 3.38 -0.48
CA LEU A 73 22.11 4.81 -0.55
C LEU A 73 23.30 5.59 -0.01
N GLU A 74 23.87 5.15 1.09
CA GLU A 74 25.04 5.77 1.75
C GLU A 74 26.23 5.89 0.81
N ASP A 75 26.51 4.87 -0.01
CA ASP A 75 27.58 4.87 -1.00
C ASP A 75 27.39 5.96 -2.06
N ILE A 76 26.11 6.22 -2.45
CA ILE A 76 25.81 7.24 -3.47
C ILE A 76 25.85 8.66 -2.90
N ILE A 77 25.42 8.83 -1.65
CA ILE A 77 25.39 10.15 -1.01
C ILE A 77 26.69 10.50 -0.31
N GLU A 78 27.65 9.55 -0.26
CA GLU A 78 28.93 9.69 0.44
C GLU A 78 28.76 10.09 1.90
N GLY A 79 27.79 9.47 2.59
CA GLY A 79 27.47 9.83 3.97
C GLY A 79 26.68 8.77 4.71
N LYS A 80 26.95 8.64 6.00
CA LYS A 80 26.23 7.72 6.89
C LYS A 80 24.89 8.28 7.30
N VAL A 81 23.84 7.46 7.11
CA VAL A 81 22.47 7.78 7.54
C VAL A 81 22.30 7.37 9.00
N SER A 82 21.75 8.24 9.82
CA SER A 82 21.53 7.95 11.23
C SER A 82 20.38 6.99 11.46
N GLU A 83 20.40 6.28 12.59
CA GLU A 83 19.34 5.33 12.95
C GLU A 83 17.97 6.01 13.13
N GLU A 84 17.98 7.26 13.56
CA GLU A 84 16.77 8.08 13.66
C GLU A 84 16.11 8.30 12.30
N GLU A 85 16.91 8.54 11.25
CA GLU A 85 16.40 8.67 9.89
C GLU A 85 15.83 7.35 9.35
N ILE A 86 16.53 6.26 9.62
CA ILE A 86 16.09 4.91 9.22
C ILE A 86 14.76 4.54 9.91
N ALA A 87 14.61 4.88 11.19
CA ALA A 87 13.39 4.61 11.95
C ALA A 87 12.14 5.23 11.33
N TYR A 88 12.25 6.43 10.74
CA TYR A 88 11.12 7.06 10.04
C TYR A 88 10.68 6.33 8.76
N LEU A 89 11.54 5.50 8.19
CA LEU A 89 11.18 4.70 7.00
C LEU A 89 10.44 3.42 7.35
N VAL A 90 10.63 2.88 8.55
CA VAL A 90 10.01 1.61 8.98
C VAL A 90 8.50 1.59 8.83
N PRO A 91 7.73 2.63 9.21
CA PRO A 91 6.28 2.64 9.01
C PRO A 91 5.84 2.47 7.54
N PHE A 92 6.59 3.00 6.58
CA PHE A 92 6.27 2.84 5.16
C PHE A 92 6.41 1.38 4.72
N PHE A 93 7.51 0.74 5.08
CA PHE A 93 7.74 -0.68 4.78
C PHE A 93 6.74 -1.59 5.51
N HIS A 94 6.40 -1.26 6.76
CA HIS A 94 5.38 -1.99 7.50
C HIS A 94 4.00 -1.88 6.84
N LYS A 95 3.57 -0.67 6.47
CA LYS A 95 2.32 -0.43 5.73
C LYS A 95 2.28 -1.22 4.42
N ALA A 96 3.39 -1.23 3.67
CA ALA A 96 3.48 -1.97 2.42
C ALA A 96 3.31 -3.48 2.62
N LEU A 97 3.90 -4.06 3.68
CA LEU A 97 3.68 -5.47 4.04
C LEU A 97 2.23 -5.74 4.44
N GLN A 98 1.62 -4.87 5.22
CA GLN A 98 0.22 -5.02 5.63
C GLN A 98 -0.72 -4.99 4.42
N ASN A 99 -0.51 -4.06 3.50
CA ASN A 99 -1.31 -3.97 2.27
C ASN A 99 -1.17 -5.21 1.38
N ASN A 100 -0.02 -5.88 1.46
CA ASN A 100 0.22 -7.13 0.74
C ASN A 100 -0.42 -8.35 1.40
N ASN A 101 -0.41 -8.39 2.73
CA ASN A 101 -0.99 -9.48 3.53
C ASN A 101 -2.52 -9.38 3.63
N LYS A 102 -3.08 -8.22 3.32
CA LYS A 102 -4.53 -8.10 3.18
C LYS A 102 -4.88 -8.67 1.81
N MET A 103 -5.44 -9.88 1.78
CA MET A 103 -6.21 -10.33 0.62
C MET A 103 -7.28 -9.26 0.40
N ASN A 104 -7.14 -8.47 -0.66
CA ASN A 104 -8.21 -7.55 -1.04
C ASN A 104 -9.46 -8.40 -1.20
N LYS A 105 -10.50 -8.04 -0.47
CA LYS A 105 -11.78 -8.69 -0.60
C LYS A 105 -12.31 -8.45 -2.02
N LYS A 106 -12.73 -9.51 -2.69
CA LYS A 106 -13.32 -9.39 -4.02
C LYS A 106 -14.71 -8.79 -3.93
N ALA A 107 -14.94 -7.77 -4.72
CA ALA A 107 -16.23 -7.08 -4.76
C ALA A 107 -16.77 -6.95 -6.18
N VAL A 108 -18.09 -6.86 -6.25
CA VAL A 108 -18.82 -6.45 -7.45
C VAL A 108 -19.48 -5.12 -7.17
N LEU A 109 -19.33 -4.15 -8.06
CA LEU A 109 -20.03 -2.86 -7.97
C LEU A 109 -21.28 -2.90 -8.86
N VAL A 110 -22.44 -2.83 -8.25
CA VAL A 110 -23.74 -2.71 -8.97
C VAL A 110 -24.17 -1.26 -8.93
N THR A 111 -24.32 -0.64 -10.10
CA THR A 111 -24.56 0.80 -10.18
C THR A 111 -25.53 1.16 -11.31
N THR A 112 -26.24 2.28 -11.11
CA THR A 112 -27.07 2.93 -12.13
C THR A 112 -26.30 4.04 -12.87
N TYR A 113 -25.09 4.35 -12.44
CA TYR A 113 -24.27 5.38 -13.07
C TYR A 113 -23.72 4.92 -14.42
N LYS A 114 -23.43 5.90 -15.27
CA LYS A 114 -22.75 5.65 -16.56
C LYS A 114 -21.33 5.18 -16.32
N GLU A 115 -20.79 4.46 -17.29
CA GLU A 115 -19.49 3.78 -17.24
C GLU A 115 -18.35 4.68 -16.70
N ASN A 116 -18.24 5.92 -17.19
CA ASN A 116 -17.17 6.83 -16.74
C ASN A 116 -17.25 7.16 -15.24
N ILE A 117 -18.47 7.34 -14.70
CA ILE A 117 -18.67 7.62 -13.27
C ILE A 117 -18.44 6.35 -12.46
N ALA A 118 -18.87 5.21 -12.98
CA ALA A 118 -18.68 3.92 -12.33
C ALA A 118 -17.20 3.54 -12.21
N LEU A 119 -16.39 3.83 -13.23
CA LEU A 119 -14.93 3.63 -13.20
C LEU A 119 -14.25 4.56 -12.18
N PHE A 120 -14.65 5.83 -12.13
CA PHE A 120 -14.13 6.77 -11.13
C PHE A 120 -14.45 6.31 -9.69
N LEU A 121 -15.70 5.88 -9.45
CA LEU A 121 -16.11 5.32 -8.15
C LEU A 121 -15.33 4.06 -7.78
N LYS A 122 -15.07 3.20 -8.76
CA LYS A 122 -14.23 2.02 -8.54
C LYS A 122 -12.86 2.43 -8.02
N GLU A 123 -12.17 3.34 -8.69
CA GLU A 123 -10.84 3.82 -8.29
C GLU A 123 -10.84 4.43 -6.89
N ASP A 124 -11.84 5.25 -6.56
CA ASP A 124 -11.98 5.85 -5.23
C ASP A 124 -12.20 4.78 -4.15
N ILE A 125 -13.11 3.83 -4.39
CA ILE A 125 -13.40 2.76 -3.43
C ILE A 125 -12.19 1.86 -3.22
N GLU A 126 -11.50 1.46 -4.29
CA GLU A 126 -10.30 0.61 -4.21
C GLU A 126 -9.13 1.33 -3.51
N THR A 127 -9.08 2.66 -3.60
CA THR A 127 -8.05 3.46 -2.94
C THR A 127 -8.31 3.61 -1.44
N GLU A 128 -9.56 3.82 -1.04
CA GLU A 128 -9.94 4.02 0.37
C GLU A 128 -10.16 2.71 1.13
N PHE A 129 -10.69 1.70 0.45
CA PHE A 129 -11.05 0.42 1.04
C PHE A 129 -10.19 -0.70 0.44
N LEU A 130 -9.92 -1.72 1.25
CA LEU A 130 -9.12 -2.88 0.83
C LEU A 130 -10.00 -3.90 0.09
N VAL A 131 -10.63 -3.44 -0.95
CA VAL A 131 -11.45 -4.25 -1.86
C VAL A 131 -10.87 -4.20 -3.27
N ASP A 132 -11.11 -5.24 -4.02
CA ASP A 132 -10.78 -5.36 -5.44
C ASP A 132 -12.09 -5.51 -6.21
N ILE A 133 -12.49 -4.48 -6.93
CA ILE A 133 -13.74 -4.49 -7.70
C ILE A 133 -13.47 -5.11 -9.06
N ASP A 134 -13.72 -6.39 -9.15
CA ASP A 134 -13.50 -7.19 -10.36
C ASP A 134 -14.51 -6.89 -11.47
N LYS A 135 -15.76 -6.60 -11.09
CA LYS A 135 -16.86 -6.33 -12.03
C LYS A 135 -17.65 -5.10 -11.67
N ILE A 136 -18.03 -4.35 -12.70
CA ILE A 136 -19.05 -3.29 -12.62
C ILE A 136 -20.27 -3.73 -13.39
N LEU A 137 -21.41 -3.79 -12.74
CA LEU A 137 -22.65 -4.30 -13.31
C LEU A 137 -23.78 -3.26 -13.21
N THR A 138 -24.68 -3.29 -14.19
CA THR A 138 -26.01 -2.69 -14.03
C THR A 138 -26.89 -3.63 -13.22
N LEU A 139 -27.96 -3.12 -12.63
CA LEU A 139 -28.93 -3.94 -11.88
C LEU A 139 -29.45 -5.12 -12.74
N LYS A 140 -29.79 -4.84 -14.00
CA LYS A 140 -30.27 -5.88 -14.93
C LYS A 140 -29.24 -6.99 -15.17
N ASN A 141 -27.98 -6.62 -15.34
CA ASN A 141 -26.90 -7.60 -15.55
C ASN A 141 -26.61 -8.38 -14.27
N PHE A 142 -26.70 -7.72 -13.12
CA PHE A 142 -26.52 -8.36 -11.81
C PHE A 142 -27.57 -9.45 -11.57
N GLU A 143 -28.88 -9.17 -11.82
CA GLU A 143 -29.96 -10.15 -11.69
C GLU A 143 -29.75 -11.40 -12.54
N GLN A 144 -29.10 -11.26 -13.69
CA GLN A 144 -28.82 -12.38 -14.60
C GLN A 144 -27.70 -13.30 -14.13
N ILE A 145 -26.77 -12.80 -13.32
CA ILE A 145 -25.57 -13.54 -12.93
C ILE A 145 -25.39 -13.67 -11.41
N LYS A 146 -26.41 -13.25 -10.61
CA LYS A 146 -26.31 -13.26 -9.13
C LYS A 146 -25.87 -14.61 -8.58
N ASP A 147 -26.37 -15.71 -9.14
CA ASP A 147 -26.04 -17.07 -8.70
C ASP A 147 -24.60 -17.49 -9.01
N GLN A 148 -23.88 -16.71 -9.83
CA GLN A 148 -22.48 -16.95 -10.22
C GLN A 148 -21.50 -16.09 -9.38
N LEU A 149 -22.00 -15.32 -8.42
CA LEU A 149 -21.20 -14.38 -7.63
C LEU A 149 -20.78 -14.94 -6.27
N ASN A 150 -20.92 -16.23 -6.03
CA ASN A 150 -20.56 -16.90 -4.78
C ASN A 150 -19.08 -16.76 -4.39
N ASP A 151 -18.19 -16.44 -5.34
CA ASP A 151 -16.76 -16.23 -5.12
C ASP A 151 -16.40 -14.79 -4.69
N TYR A 152 -17.40 -13.92 -4.58
CA TYR A 152 -17.21 -12.52 -4.15
C TYR A 152 -17.54 -12.35 -2.68
N ASP A 153 -16.69 -11.57 -1.99
CA ASP A 153 -16.89 -11.25 -0.58
C ASP A 153 -17.93 -10.16 -0.35
N TYR A 154 -18.08 -9.24 -1.33
CA TYR A 154 -18.99 -8.09 -1.23
C TYR A 154 -19.69 -7.78 -2.54
N ILE A 155 -20.94 -7.34 -2.40
CA ILE A 155 -21.70 -6.68 -3.44
C ILE A 155 -21.93 -5.24 -2.98
N LEU A 156 -21.35 -4.28 -3.69
CA LEU A 156 -21.42 -2.87 -3.42
C LEU A 156 -22.48 -2.24 -4.32
N THR A 157 -23.37 -1.43 -3.76
CA THR A 157 -24.42 -0.78 -4.55
C THR A 157 -24.38 0.74 -4.36
N THR A 158 -24.70 1.50 -5.41
CA THR A 158 -24.84 2.96 -5.37
C THR A 158 -26.29 3.41 -5.13
N PHE A 159 -27.16 2.50 -4.76
CA PHE A 159 -28.57 2.73 -4.46
C PHE A 159 -29.00 1.88 -3.28
N ASN A 160 -30.10 2.28 -2.62
CA ASN A 160 -30.66 1.49 -1.53
C ASN A 160 -31.25 0.19 -2.07
N VAL A 161 -30.90 -0.89 -1.42
CA VAL A 161 -31.43 -2.23 -1.73
C VAL A 161 -32.50 -2.57 -0.71
N GLU A 162 -33.67 -2.99 -1.16
CA GLU A 162 -34.74 -3.46 -0.27
C GLU A 162 -34.32 -4.76 0.42
N GLU A 163 -34.79 -5.00 1.66
CA GLU A 163 -34.39 -6.18 2.45
C GLU A 163 -34.68 -7.52 1.74
N ASP A 164 -35.69 -7.57 0.89
CA ASP A 164 -36.00 -8.78 0.14
C ASP A 164 -35.00 -9.13 -0.94
N PHE A 165 -34.29 -8.15 -1.49
CA PHE A 165 -33.21 -8.35 -2.45
C PHE A 165 -31.99 -9.02 -1.80
N MET A 166 -31.75 -8.79 -0.51
CA MET A 166 -30.62 -9.36 0.24
C MET A 166 -30.86 -10.79 0.72
N LYS A 167 -32.12 -11.26 0.74
CA LYS A 167 -32.47 -12.62 1.19
C LYS A 167 -32.34 -13.68 0.09
N GLU A 168 -32.20 -13.24 -1.15
CA GLU A 168 -32.07 -14.11 -2.31
C GLU A 168 -30.60 -14.26 -2.81
N ILE A 169 -29.65 -13.66 -2.09
CA ILE A 169 -28.20 -13.76 -2.34
C ILE A 169 -27.57 -14.61 -1.25
#